data_ca607ae703fd0ad3b028b9c3d0addc81
#
_entry.id   ca607ae703fd0ad3b028b9c3d0addc81
#
_cell.length_a   1.000
_cell.length_b   1.000
_cell.length_c   1.000
_cell.angle_alpha   90.00
_cell.angle_beta   90.00
_cell.angle_gamma   90.00
#
_symmetry.space_group_name_H-M   'P 1'
#
loop_
_entity.id
_entity.type
_entity.pdbx_description
1 polymer ?
#
loop_
_entity_poly.entity_id
_entity_poly.type
_entity_poly.pdbx_seq_one_letter_code
_entity_poly.pdbx_strand_id
1 'polypeptide(L)'
;LTGEIISADVVNKLLAVKLGYNYRKLYGYTKDNDPLMQYITNLTLHEVGHTLGLRHNFRGSYLYSPNEIHNKELTGNTIMSSVMDYDPINIAPEGKEQGIFFSTVPGVYDKWAIKFGYTPNMSDEDRKTLLLRSIEPQLTFGTDEEAMSSPGYNIDPRTIKIFANGGELL
;
A
#
# COMPACT_ATOMS: atom_id res chain seq x y z
N LEU A 1 -2.98 -16.13 -25.72
CA LEU A 1 -3.14 -15.91 -24.28
C LEU A 1 -4.04 -14.70 -24.10
N THR A 2 -5.17 -14.87 -23.40
CA THR A 2 -6.23 -13.85 -23.23
C THR A 2 -5.95 -12.90 -22.07
N GLY A 3 -5.02 -13.23 -21.17
CA GLY A 3 -4.80 -12.51 -19.91
C GLY A 3 -5.87 -12.79 -18.84
N GLU A 4 -6.77 -13.75 -19.09
CA GLU A 4 -7.78 -14.15 -18.13
C GLU A 4 -7.15 -14.82 -16.91
N ILE A 5 -7.56 -14.43 -15.70
CA ILE A 5 -7.14 -15.07 -14.47
C ILE A 5 -7.98 -16.33 -14.28
N ILE A 6 -7.34 -17.49 -14.39
CA ILE A 6 -8.00 -18.79 -14.23
C ILE A 6 -8.02 -19.22 -12.77
N SER A 7 -6.91 -19.01 -12.05
CA SER A 7 -6.79 -19.28 -10.61
C SER A 7 -5.67 -18.46 -10.00
N ALA A 8 -5.72 -18.26 -8.71
CA ALA A 8 -4.66 -17.64 -7.94
C ALA A 8 -4.62 -18.24 -6.52
N ASP A 9 -3.40 -18.55 -6.05
CA ASP A 9 -3.17 -19.04 -4.69
C ASP A 9 -2.36 -18.02 -3.90
N VAL A 10 -2.87 -17.60 -2.75
CA VAL A 10 -2.17 -16.72 -1.82
C VAL A 10 -1.71 -17.53 -0.61
N VAL A 11 -0.39 -17.65 -0.43
CA VAL A 11 0.21 -18.43 0.67
C VAL A 11 0.96 -17.53 1.64
N ASN A 12 0.35 -17.25 2.78
CA ASN A 12 1.00 -16.53 3.87
C ASN A 12 1.97 -17.45 4.63
N LYS A 13 3.25 -17.09 4.63
CA LYS A 13 4.27 -17.85 5.36
C LYS A 13 4.04 -17.74 6.87
N LEU A 14 4.29 -18.83 7.61
CA LEU A 14 4.24 -18.86 9.08
C LEU A 14 5.08 -17.74 9.73
N LEU A 15 6.17 -17.34 9.08
CA LEU A 15 7.01 -16.23 9.55
C LEU A 15 6.23 -14.89 9.60
N ALA A 16 5.36 -14.61 8.62
CA ALA A 16 4.54 -13.40 8.59
C ALA A 16 3.55 -13.38 9.78
N VAL A 17 2.89 -14.50 10.04
CA VAL A 17 2.00 -14.63 11.21
C VAL A 17 2.77 -14.44 12.51
N LYS A 18 3.97 -15.00 12.63
CA LYS A 18 4.85 -14.85 13.80
C LYS A 18 5.28 -13.39 14.00
N LEU A 19 5.58 -12.68 12.92
CA LEU A 19 5.94 -11.25 12.96
C LEU A 19 4.75 -10.42 13.47
N GLY A 20 3.57 -10.59 12.90
CA GLY A 20 2.36 -9.91 13.38
C GLY A 20 2.03 -10.21 14.85
N TYR A 21 2.26 -11.45 15.31
CA TYR A 21 2.11 -11.80 16.72
C TYR A 21 3.13 -11.08 17.61
N ASN A 22 4.37 -10.90 17.15
CA ASN A 22 5.37 -10.10 17.87
C ASN A 22 4.97 -8.62 17.95
N TYR A 23 4.41 -8.05 16.90
CA TYR A 23 3.87 -6.68 16.93
C TYR A 23 2.77 -6.54 17.98
N ARG A 24 1.83 -7.50 18.04
CA ARG A 24 0.79 -7.53 19.07
C ARG A 24 1.37 -7.55 20.49
N LYS A 25 2.44 -8.30 20.71
CA LYS A 25 3.14 -8.35 22.02
C LYS A 25 3.85 -7.06 22.38
N LEU A 26 4.48 -6.41 21.41
CA LEU A 26 5.30 -5.22 21.63
C LEU A 26 4.45 -3.96 21.81
N TYR A 27 3.40 -3.80 20.99
CA TYR A 27 2.63 -2.57 20.91
C TYR A 27 1.24 -2.67 21.52
N GLY A 28 0.86 -3.84 22.01
CA GLY A 28 -0.48 -4.10 22.51
C GLY A 28 -1.51 -4.21 21.39
N TYR A 29 -2.76 -4.40 21.77
CA TYR A 29 -3.88 -4.43 20.83
C TYR A 29 -5.20 -4.15 21.54
N THR A 30 -6.17 -3.68 20.77
CA THR A 30 -7.59 -3.64 21.15
C THR A 30 -8.39 -4.43 20.12
N LYS A 31 -9.68 -4.65 20.38
CA LYS A 31 -10.56 -5.31 19.41
C LYS A 31 -10.58 -4.59 18.05
N ASP A 32 -10.52 -3.25 18.08
CA ASP A 32 -10.65 -2.40 16.90
C ASP A 32 -9.31 -1.93 16.34
N ASN A 33 -8.19 -2.20 17.03
CA ASN A 33 -6.84 -1.84 16.57
C ASN A 33 -5.83 -2.95 16.95
N ASP A 34 -5.79 -3.99 16.12
CA ASP A 34 -4.97 -5.19 16.33
C ASP A 34 -3.90 -5.29 15.24
N PRO A 35 -2.61 -5.07 15.57
CA PRO A 35 -1.53 -5.07 14.58
C PRO A 35 -1.36 -6.42 13.87
N LEU A 36 -1.68 -7.55 14.53
CA LEU A 36 -1.62 -8.87 13.89
C LEU A 36 -2.67 -8.99 12.78
N MET A 37 -3.92 -8.64 13.09
CA MET A 37 -5.00 -8.76 12.12
C MET A 37 -4.83 -7.76 10.97
N GLN A 38 -4.39 -6.54 11.26
CA GLN A 38 -4.11 -5.53 10.24
C GLN A 38 -2.95 -5.97 9.34
N TYR A 39 -1.86 -6.49 9.91
CA TYR A 39 -0.72 -6.98 9.13
C TYR A 39 -1.10 -8.12 8.18
N ILE A 40 -1.85 -9.14 8.67
CA ILE A 40 -2.29 -10.25 7.83
C ILE A 40 -3.23 -9.75 6.72
N THR A 41 -4.14 -8.83 7.05
CA THR A 41 -5.05 -8.23 6.07
C THR A 41 -4.29 -7.45 5.01
N ASN A 42 -3.35 -6.59 5.40
CA ASN A 42 -2.51 -5.81 4.50
C ASN A 42 -1.72 -6.71 3.56
N LEU A 43 -1.01 -7.70 4.10
CA LEU A 43 -0.25 -8.68 3.32
C LEU A 43 -1.15 -9.44 2.32
N THR A 44 -2.33 -9.87 2.75
CA THR A 44 -3.28 -10.55 1.86
C THR A 44 -3.77 -9.64 0.74
N LEU A 45 -4.07 -8.38 1.03
CA LEU A 45 -4.44 -7.39 0.00
C LEU A 45 -3.31 -7.16 -1.00
N HIS A 46 -2.06 -7.09 -0.54
CA HIS A 46 -0.87 -6.97 -1.37
C HIS A 46 -0.76 -8.14 -2.36
N GLU A 47 -0.79 -9.37 -1.85
CA GLU A 47 -0.67 -10.56 -2.69
C GLU A 47 -1.85 -10.70 -3.68
N VAL A 48 -3.08 -10.39 -3.24
CA VAL A 48 -4.24 -10.32 -4.12
C VAL A 48 -4.06 -9.25 -5.21
N GLY A 49 -3.48 -8.11 -4.87
CA GLY A 49 -3.12 -7.07 -5.84
C GLY A 49 -2.23 -7.61 -6.97
N HIS A 50 -1.21 -8.41 -6.65
CA HIS A 50 -0.38 -9.08 -7.65
C HIS A 50 -1.16 -10.05 -8.54
N THR A 51 -2.10 -10.79 -7.98
CA THR A 51 -2.95 -11.69 -8.79
C THR A 51 -3.85 -10.93 -9.77
N LEU A 52 -4.19 -9.68 -9.44
CA LEU A 52 -4.93 -8.77 -10.32
C LEU A 52 -4.01 -7.99 -11.30
N GLY A 53 -2.71 -8.31 -11.34
CA GLY A 53 -1.75 -7.70 -12.25
C GLY A 53 -1.16 -6.38 -11.78
N LEU A 54 -1.41 -5.96 -10.53
CA LEU A 54 -0.76 -4.79 -9.97
C LEU A 54 0.72 -5.09 -9.68
N ARG A 55 1.57 -4.14 -10.00
CA ARG A 55 2.98 -4.15 -9.63
C ARG A 55 3.19 -3.39 -8.32
N HIS A 56 4.36 -3.54 -7.70
CA HIS A 56 4.74 -2.70 -6.57
C HIS A 56 4.59 -1.22 -6.89
N ASN A 57 4.11 -0.45 -5.93
CA ASN A 57 4.06 1.01 -5.99
C ASN A 57 4.70 1.62 -4.75
N PHE A 58 6.02 1.79 -4.77
CA PHE A 58 6.82 2.33 -3.66
C PHE A 58 6.64 3.83 -3.42
N ARG A 59 5.64 4.46 -4.03
CA ARG A 59 5.18 5.82 -3.73
C ARG A 59 3.88 5.85 -2.95
N GLY A 60 3.38 4.69 -2.55
CA GLY A 60 2.16 4.56 -1.75
C GLY A 60 2.23 5.29 -0.41
N SER A 61 3.39 5.29 0.21
CA SER A 61 3.66 5.92 1.51
C SER A 61 3.65 7.45 1.52
N TYR A 62 3.60 8.10 0.35
CA TYR A 62 3.53 9.57 0.25
C TYR A 62 2.12 10.15 0.45
N LEU A 63 1.12 9.33 0.73
CA LEU A 63 -0.28 9.79 0.86
C LEU A 63 -0.49 10.76 2.02
N TYR A 64 0.11 10.49 3.16
CA TYR A 64 0.00 11.29 4.38
C TYR A 64 1.36 11.69 4.91
N SER A 65 1.45 12.88 5.48
CA SER A 65 2.63 13.32 6.23
C SER A 65 2.74 12.61 7.59
N PRO A 66 3.91 12.62 8.25
CA PRO A 66 4.10 12.07 9.59
C PRO A 66 3.18 12.69 10.66
N ASN A 67 2.69 13.91 10.42
CA ASN A 67 1.76 14.57 11.34
C ASN A 67 0.30 14.12 11.15
N GLU A 68 -0.04 13.62 9.97
CA GLU A 68 -1.40 13.24 9.57
C GLU A 68 -1.67 11.75 9.73
N ILE A 69 -0.63 10.91 9.58
CA ILE A 69 -0.78 9.45 9.46
C ILE A 69 -1.43 8.77 10.66
N HIS A 70 -1.40 9.41 11.84
CA HIS A 70 -2.06 8.93 13.07
C HIS A 70 -3.45 9.55 13.30
N ASN A 71 -3.89 10.47 12.44
CA ASN A 71 -5.24 11.04 12.53
C ASN A 71 -6.26 10.05 11.93
N LYS A 72 -6.99 9.35 12.80
CA LYS A 72 -7.97 8.32 12.40
C LYS A 72 -9.13 8.87 11.58
N GLU A 73 -9.54 10.12 11.80
CA GLU A 73 -10.60 10.75 11.01
C GLU A 73 -10.17 10.98 9.57
N LEU A 74 -8.90 11.29 9.35
CA LEU A 74 -8.32 11.53 8.05
C LEU A 74 -7.96 10.22 7.33
N THR A 75 -7.29 9.31 8.02
CA THR A 75 -6.75 8.07 7.43
C THR A 75 -7.80 6.96 7.30
N GLY A 76 -8.79 6.94 8.18
CA GLY A 76 -9.75 5.84 8.23
C GLY A 76 -9.04 4.49 8.39
N ASN A 77 -9.18 3.64 7.39
CA ASN A 77 -8.60 2.28 7.37
C ASN A 77 -7.43 2.11 6.39
N THR A 78 -6.87 3.20 5.86
CA THR A 78 -5.68 3.16 4.99
C THR A 78 -4.74 4.31 5.28
N ILE A 79 -3.45 4.02 5.37
CA ILE A 79 -2.36 4.99 5.60
C ILE A 79 -1.50 5.17 4.35
N MET A 80 -1.83 4.48 3.26
CA MET A 80 -1.08 4.51 2.00
C MET A 80 -2.01 4.67 0.82
N SER A 81 -1.51 5.24 -0.28
CA SER A 81 -2.26 5.31 -1.54
C SER A 81 -2.39 3.96 -2.23
N SER A 82 -1.49 3.02 -1.94
CA SER A 82 -1.47 1.68 -2.53
C SER A 82 -1.01 0.63 -1.53
N VAL A 83 -1.73 -0.49 -1.44
CA VAL A 83 -1.30 -1.69 -0.70
C VAL A 83 -0.15 -2.43 -1.40
N MET A 84 0.25 -1.98 -2.59
CA MET A 84 1.38 -2.55 -3.34
C MET A 84 2.73 -1.94 -2.93
N ASP A 85 2.75 -1.06 -1.94
CA ASP A 85 3.98 -0.63 -1.27
C ASP A 85 4.40 -1.65 -0.19
N TYR A 86 5.64 -1.57 0.28
CA TYR A 86 6.10 -2.34 1.43
C TYR A 86 5.85 -1.55 2.70
N ASP A 87 4.67 -1.77 3.27
CA ASP A 87 4.14 -1.04 4.41
C ASP A 87 4.86 -1.45 5.71
N PRO A 88 5.70 -0.58 6.32
CA PRO A 88 6.23 -0.83 7.65
C PRO A 88 5.14 -0.64 8.69
N ILE A 89 5.33 -1.21 9.87
CA ILE A 89 4.40 -0.97 10.96
C ILE A 89 4.39 0.51 11.34
N ASN A 90 3.21 1.13 11.35
CA ASN A 90 3.02 2.53 11.70
C ASN A 90 2.94 2.71 13.21
N ILE A 91 4.03 3.22 13.82
CA ILE A 91 4.13 3.43 15.26
C ILE A 91 4.03 4.92 15.57
N ALA A 92 3.08 5.27 16.43
CA ALA A 92 2.93 6.65 16.89
C ALA A 92 4.12 7.08 17.75
N PRO A 93 4.64 8.30 17.52
CA PRO A 93 5.62 8.90 18.44
C PRO A 93 5.09 9.00 19.87
N GLU A 94 5.99 9.04 20.84
CA GLU A 94 5.63 9.20 22.24
C GLU A 94 4.72 10.42 22.46
N GLY A 95 3.67 10.23 23.20
CA GLY A 95 2.68 11.27 23.49
C GLY A 95 1.61 11.49 22.40
N LYS A 96 1.68 10.80 21.26
CA LYS A 96 0.62 10.81 20.24
C LYS A 96 -0.28 9.58 20.35
N GLU A 97 -1.55 9.75 20.02
CA GLU A 97 -2.48 8.62 19.93
C GLU A 97 -2.08 7.70 18.77
N GLN A 98 -2.08 6.39 19.01
CA GLN A 98 -1.78 5.39 17.99
C GLN A 98 -2.93 5.31 16.97
N GLY A 99 -2.66 5.63 15.71
CA GLY A 99 -3.52 5.34 14.57
C GLY A 99 -3.56 3.85 14.23
N ILE A 100 -4.00 3.49 13.03
CA ILE A 100 -3.90 2.12 12.55
C ILE A 100 -2.43 1.75 12.32
N PHE A 101 -2.10 0.47 12.52
CA PHE A 101 -0.74 -0.03 12.33
C PHE A 101 -0.43 -0.36 10.87
N PHE A 102 -1.43 -0.84 10.13
CA PHE A 102 -1.34 -1.19 8.71
C PHE A 102 -2.65 -0.87 7.99
N SER A 103 -2.58 -0.59 6.71
CA SER A 103 -3.74 -0.43 5.85
C SER A 103 -4.55 -1.74 5.78
N THR A 104 -5.87 -1.65 5.95
CA THR A 104 -6.77 -2.82 5.89
C THR A 104 -7.76 -2.75 4.72
N VAL A 105 -7.63 -1.73 3.87
CA VAL A 105 -8.39 -1.56 2.64
C VAL A 105 -7.48 -1.07 1.52
N PRO A 106 -7.82 -1.36 0.24
CA PRO A 106 -7.07 -0.82 -0.89
C PRO A 106 -7.03 0.70 -0.90
N GLY A 107 -5.90 1.27 -1.24
CA GLY A 107 -5.70 2.70 -1.33
C GLY A 107 -6.38 3.34 -2.55
N VAL A 108 -6.23 4.65 -2.67
CA VAL A 108 -6.83 5.43 -3.77
C VAL A 108 -6.20 5.05 -5.13
N TYR A 109 -4.90 4.78 -5.16
CA TYR A 109 -4.20 4.32 -6.36
C TYR A 109 -4.72 2.94 -6.80
N ASP A 110 -4.84 1.98 -5.89
CA ASP A 110 -5.30 0.62 -6.20
C ASP A 110 -6.71 0.66 -6.82
N LYS A 111 -7.62 1.41 -6.19
CA LYS A 111 -8.99 1.59 -6.69
C LYS A 111 -9.02 2.22 -8.08
N TRP A 112 -8.16 3.21 -8.33
CA TRP A 112 -8.02 3.84 -9.64
C TRP A 112 -7.48 2.86 -10.68
N ALA A 113 -6.42 2.12 -10.36
CA ALA A 113 -5.79 1.15 -11.26
C ALA A 113 -6.73 -0.01 -11.61
N ILE A 114 -7.43 -0.56 -10.62
CA ILE A 114 -8.44 -1.61 -10.85
C ILE A 114 -9.61 -1.09 -11.67
N LYS A 115 -10.10 0.12 -11.40
CA LYS A 115 -11.15 0.72 -12.22
C LYS A 115 -10.71 0.88 -13.67
N PHE A 116 -9.47 1.32 -13.90
CA PHE A 116 -8.91 1.47 -15.25
C PHE A 116 -8.80 0.12 -15.98
N GLY A 117 -8.29 -0.92 -15.30
CA GLY A 117 -8.04 -2.23 -15.91
C GLY A 117 -9.27 -3.10 -16.06
N TYR A 118 -10.25 -2.97 -15.16
CA TYR A 118 -11.34 -3.96 -15.01
C TYR A 118 -12.75 -3.41 -15.26
N THR A 119 -12.93 -2.12 -15.56
CA THR A 119 -14.25 -1.62 -15.94
C THR A 119 -14.64 -2.18 -17.33
N PRO A 120 -15.68 -3.03 -17.44
CA PRO A 120 -16.10 -3.57 -18.70
C PRO A 120 -16.70 -2.47 -19.57
N ASN A 121 -16.44 -2.54 -20.89
CA ASN A 121 -17.02 -1.63 -21.89
C ASN A 121 -16.82 -0.13 -21.59
N MET A 122 -15.71 0.22 -20.96
CA MET A 122 -15.38 1.63 -20.68
C MET A 122 -15.29 2.40 -22.00
N SER A 123 -15.99 3.53 -22.09
CA SER A 123 -15.90 4.42 -23.26
C SER A 123 -14.49 5.03 -23.38
N ASP A 124 -14.10 5.44 -24.58
CA ASP A 124 -12.81 6.10 -24.81
C ASP A 124 -12.72 7.43 -24.04
N GLU A 125 -13.84 8.13 -23.89
CA GLU A 125 -13.93 9.38 -23.14
C GLU A 125 -13.73 9.16 -21.65
N ASP A 126 -14.42 8.15 -21.06
CA ASP A 126 -14.23 7.77 -19.66
C ASP A 126 -12.80 7.29 -19.40
N ARG A 127 -12.24 6.50 -20.31
CA ARG A 127 -10.84 6.03 -20.23
C ARG A 127 -9.87 7.20 -20.22
N LYS A 128 -10.05 8.16 -21.13
CA LYS A 128 -9.22 9.36 -21.20
C LYS A 128 -9.35 10.19 -19.92
N THR A 129 -10.56 10.39 -19.44
CA THR A 129 -10.83 11.13 -18.18
C THR A 129 -10.14 10.45 -17.00
N LEU A 130 -10.23 9.12 -16.92
CA LEU A 130 -9.59 8.35 -15.86
C LEU A 130 -8.05 8.41 -15.94
N LEU A 131 -7.49 8.37 -17.16
CA LEU A 131 -6.04 8.51 -17.39
C LEU A 131 -5.53 9.90 -17.01
N LEU A 132 -6.28 10.97 -17.27
CA LEU A 132 -5.87 12.33 -16.90
C LEU A 132 -5.70 12.50 -15.38
N ARG A 133 -6.36 11.66 -14.58
CA ARG A 133 -6.17 11.65 -13.14
C ARG A 133 -4.83 11.09 -12.67
N SER A 134 -4.08 10.39 -13.53
CA SER A 134 -2.77 9.81 -13.18
C SER A 134 -1.73 10.83 -12.70
N ILE A 135 -1.93 12.13 -12.99
CA ILE A 135 -1.07 13.22 -12.51
C ILE A 135 -1.45 13.71 -11.09
N GLU A 136 -2.54 13.22 -10.51
CA GLU A 136 -2.92 13.58 -9.14
C GLU A 136 -1.87 13.06 -8.15
N PRO A 137 -1.45 13.86 -7.14
CA PRO A 137 -0.38 13.46 -6.22
C PRO A 137 -0.62 12.11 -5.53
N GLN A 138 -1.87 11.81 -5.17
CA GLN A 138 -2.25 10.56 -4.53
C GLN A 138 -2.27 9.35 -5.48
N LEU A 139 -2.10 9.56 -6.79
CA LEU A 139 -2.04 8.51 -7.80
C LEU A 139 -0.63 8.32 -8.38
N THR A 140 0.38 8.89 -7.73
CA THR A 140 1.77 8.71 -8.14
C THR A 140 2.17 7.25 -8.10
N PHE A 141 3.01 6.84 -9.06
CA PHE A 141 3.51 5.49 -9.21
C PHE A 141 5.03 5.49 -9.32
N GLY A 142 5.65 4.56 -8.63
CA GLY A 142 7.07 4.26 -8.76
C GLY A 142 7.30 2.81 -8.38
N THR A 143 8.01 2.08 -9.21
CA THR A 143 8.10 0.63 -9.11
C THR A 143 9.54 0.13 -9.00
N ASP A 144 9.75 -1.18 -9.08
CA ASP A 144 11.02 -1.86 -8.84
C ASP A 144 12.18 -1.28 -9.64
N GLU A 145 11.99 -0.92 -10.91
CA GLU A 145 13.05 -0.37 -11.77
C GLU A 145 13.58 0.98 -11.28
N GLU A 146 12.73 1.76 -10.61
CA GLU A 146 13.10 3.08 -10.07
C GLU A 146 13.71 2.97 -8.66
N ALA A 147 13.50 1.84 -7.99
CA ALA A 147 13.99 1.55 -6.64
C ALA A 147 15.25 0.66 -6.62
N MET A 148 15.74 0.20 -7.78
CA MET A 148 16.90 -0.68 -7.87
C MET A 148 18.21 0.09 -7.75
N SER A 149 19.08 -0.36 -6.84
CA SER A 149 20.43 0.20 -6.63
C SER A 149 21.49 -0.40 -7.55
N SER A 150 21.11 -0.99 -8.68
CA SER A 150 22.05 -1.61 -9.62
C SER A 150 22.65 -0.58 -10.58
N PRO A 151 23.94 -0.72 -10.98
CA PRO A 151 24.53 0.14 -11.99
C PRO A 151 23.73 0.14 -13.30
N GLY A 152 23.42 1.33 -13.84
CA GLY A 152 22.65 1.49 -15.08
C GLY A 152 21.16 1.73 -14.89
N TYR A 153 20.64 1.69 -13.69
CA TYR A 153 19.26 2.11 -13.37
C TYR A 153 19.25 3.53 -12.80
N ASN A 154 18.30 4.34 -13.27
CA ASN A 154 18.06 5.65 -12.69
C ASN A 154 17.27 5.46 -11.41
N ILE A 155 17.94 5.69 -10.26
CA ILE A 155 17.27 5.67 -8.96
C ILE A 155 16.52 6.99 -8.81
N ASP A 156 15.20 6.91 -8.70
CA ASP A 156 14.41 8.05 -8.25
C ASP A 156 14.38 8.03 -6.71
N PRO A 157 15.00 9.02 -6.05
CA PRO A 157 15.06 9.07 -4.58
C PRO A 157 13.68 9.17 -3.91
N ARG A 158 12.62 9.49 -4.68
CA ARG A 158 11.23 9.49 -4.22
C ARG A 158 10.61 8.09 -4.25
N THR A 159 11.25 7.12 -4.87
CA THR A 159 10.80 5.73 -4.95
C THR A 159 11.65 4.90 -4.00
N ILE A 160 11.19 4.82 -2.75
CA ILE A 160 11.94 4.17 -1.68
C ILE A 160 11.32 2.79 -1.44
N LYS A 161 12.13 1.76 -1.62
CA LYS A 161 11.76 0.36 -1.41
C LYS A 161 11.67 -0.03 0.08
N ILE A 162 12.04 0.86 0.99
CA ILE A 162 12.17 0.57 2.42
C ILE A 162 11.59 1.71 3.26
N PHE A 163 10.46 1.44 3.91
CA PHE A 163 10.15 1.85 5.28
C PHE A 163 10.16 3.35 5.58
N ALA A 164 9.48 4.17 4.79
CA ALA A 164 9.25 5.55 5.18
C ALA A 164 7.75 5.86 5.21
N ASN A 165 7.11 5.64 6.36
CA ASN A 165 5.77 6.16 6.59
C ASN A 165 5.79 7.70 6.53
N GLY A 166 4.85 8.26 5.79
CA GLY A 166 4.75 9.70 5.62
C GLY A 166 5.72 10.30 4.60
N GLY A 167 6.37 9.48 3.76
CA GLY A 167 7.21 9.96 2.67
C GLY A 167 8.51 10.66 3.08
N GLU A 168 8.92 10.54 4.34
CA GLU A 168 10.18 11.09 4.84
C GLU A 168 11.18 9.96 5.16
N LEU A 169 12.42 10.15 4.74
CA LEU A 169 13.54 9.34 5.20
C LEU A 169 13.78 9.64 6.68
N LEU A 170 13.70 8.63 7.53
CA LEU A 170 14.23 8.70 8.89
C LEU A 170 15.75 8.64 8.89
#